data_024b4e85cc97c8ce85a8a7fb18aae6cf
#
_entry.id   024b4e85cc97c8ce85a8a7fb18aae6cf
#
_cell.length_a   1.000
_cell.length_b   1.000
_cell.length_c   1.000
_cell.angle_alpha   90.00
_cell.angle_beta   90.00
_cell.angle_gamma   90.00
#
_symmetry.space_group_name_H-M   'P 1'
#
loop_
_entity.id
_entity.type
_entity.pdbx_description
1 polymer ?
#
loop_
_entity_poly.entity_id
_entity_poly.type
_entity_poly.pdbx_seq_one_letter_code
_entity_poly.pdbx_strand_id
1 'polypeptide(L)'
;MDFDSINVPDGTGTDLPPAFKQTKFASSYEARFNQTPSEMNTKVGFEGKRGESLATLKQPQDPKVKQKLDEAGIEGIHYKNAVPDLSPVAKGQVEIDHMLGGTGKNGGKARRANFAQADQKLADQLNSSPELARQFGMQPGAIKASDIKRYRTQNELTWHELNDVKTIQLVPSEINSTFGHLGGVGEINAGAFEPGGFANE
;
A
#
# COMPACT_ATOMS: atom_id res chain seq x y z
N MET A 1 14.68 -19.76 -2.65
CA MET A 1 13.67 -19.26 -3.60
C MET A 1 13.70 -17.75 -3.46
N ASP A 2 14.21 -17.11 -4.50
CA ASP A 2 14.26 -15.66 -4.56
C ASP A 2 12.82 -15.12 -4.61
N PHE A 3 12.42 -14.40 -3.58
CA PHE A 3 11.16 -13.66 -3.55
C PHE A 3 11.26 -12.32 -4.29
N ASP A 4 12.19 -12.24 -5.24
CA ASP A 4 12.25 -11.13 -6.17
C ASP A 4 11.17 -11.31 -7.22
N SER A 5 10.26 -10.39 -7.21
CA SER A 5 9.32 -10.13 -8.28
C SER A 5 7.99 -10.89 -8.24
N ILE A 6 7.05 -10.42 -7.43
CA ILE A 6 5.79 -10.16 -8.07
C ILE A 6 6.05 -8.90 -8.91
N ASN A 7 6.35 -9.12 -10.16
CA ASN A 7 6.43 -8.07 -11.15
C ASN A 7 4.99 -7.53 -11.29
N VAL A 8 4.61 -6.58 -10.44
CA VAL A 8 3.44 -5.76 -10.71
C VAL A 8 3.85 -4.95 -11.94
N PRO A 9 3.27 -5.21 -13.12
CA PRO A 9 3.69 -4.49 -14.31
C PRO A 9 3.40 -3.02 -14.08
N ASP A 10 4.45 -2.27 -13.84
CA ASP A 10 4.41 -0.84 -13.83
C ASP A 10 4.20 -0.37 -15.27
N GLY A 11 2.99 0.05 -15.58
CA GLY A 11 2.68 0.61 -16.90
C GLY A 11 3.38 1.95 -17.18
N THR A 12 4.11 2.49 -16.21
CA THR A 12 4.87 3.76 -16.35
C THR A 12 6.35 3.51 -16.64
N GLY A 13 6.83 2.25 -16.56
CA GLY A 13 8.24 1.93 -16.77
C GLY A 13 9.16 2.43 -15.67
N THR A 14 8.62 2.90 -14.55
CA THR A 14 9.38 3.30 -13.37
C THR A 14 9.48 2.12 -12.40
N ASP A 15 10.71 1.74 -12.11
CA ASP A 15 11.04 0.73 -11.10
C ASP A 15 10.76 1.36 -9.72
N LEU A 16 9.53 1.17 -9.23
CA LEU A 16 9.13 1.79 -7.97
C LEU A 16 9.87 1.13 -6.82
N PRO A 17 10.54 1.92 -5.97
CA PRO A 17 11.31 1.35 -4.89
C PRO A 17 10.40 0.60 -3.93
N PRO A 18 10.73 -0.65 -3.52
CA PRO A 18 10.08 -1.28 -2.39
C PRO A 18 10.12 -0.35 -1.18
N ALA A 19 9.11 -0.43 -0.30
CA ALA A 19 9.07 0.35 0.94
C ALA A 19 10.38 0.28 1.73
N PHE A 20 11.09 -0.84 1.64
CA PHE A 20 12.38 -1.06 2.30
C PHE A 20 13.54 -0.23 1.75
N LYS A 21 13.45 0.29 0.54
CA LYS A 21 14.49 1.14 -0.05
C LYS A 21 14.36 2.61 0.35
N GLN A 22 13.24 3.00 0.94
CA GLN A 22 13.04 4.38 1.39
C GLN A 22 13.90 4.67 2.61
N THR A 23 14.68 5.75 2.55
CA THR A 23 15.57 6.18 3.63
C THR A 23 15.23 7.57 4.18
N LYS A 24 14.41 8.33 3.44
CA LYS A 24 14.01 9.69 3.81
C LYS A 24 12.53 9.69 4.18
N PHE A 25 12.22 10.22 5.36
CA PHE A 25 10.87 10.35 5.89
C PHE A 25 10.66 11.77 6.42
N ALA A 26 9.45 12.29 6.34
CA ALA A 26 9.04 13.49 7.06
C ALA A 26 8.59 13.14 8.48
N SER A 27 7.95 11.98 8.66
CA SER A 27 7.57 11.45 9.97
C SER A 27 8.79 11.01 10.78
N SER A 28 8.72 11.13 12.11
CA SER A 28 9.73 10.54 12.99
C SER A 28 9.61 9.02 13.02
N TYR A 29 10.70 8.33 13.36
CA TYR A 29 10.66 6.89 13.59
C TYR A 29 9.64 6.53 14.67
N GLU A 30 9.62 7.27 15.77
CA GLU A 30 8.66 7.06 16.86
C GLU A 30 7.21 7.13 16.37
N ALA A 31 6.87 8.13 15.55
CA ALA A 31 5.52 8.27 14.98
C ALA A 31 5.13 7.05 14.13
N ARG A 32 6.04 6.55 13.30
CA ARG A 32 5.82 5.34 12.51
C ARG A 32 5.73 4.09 13.38
N PHE A 33 6.65 3.94 14.33
CA PHE A 33 6.70 2.82 15.28
C PHE A 33 5.40 2.67 16.07
N ASN A 34 4.84 3.80 16.55
CA ASN A 34 3.59 3.79 17.32
C ASN A 34 2.38 3.33 16.50
N GLN A 35 2.44 3.37 15.18
CA GLN A 35 1.39 2.87 14.28
C GLN A 35 1.55 1.40 13.90
N THR A 36 2.67 0.78 14.20
CA THR A 36 2.87 -0.66 13.98
C THR A 36 2.14 -1.49 15.04
N PRO A 37 1.81 -2.76 14.77
CA PRO A 37 1.21 -3.64 15.76
C PRO A 37 2.05 -3.68 17.04
N SER A 38 1.40 -3.43 18.18
CA SER A 38 2.04 -3.50 19.50
C SER A 38 2.09 -4.93 20.02
N GLU A 39 2.79 -5.15 21.13
CA GLU A 39 2.80 -6.46 21.82
C GLU A 39 1.42 -6.89 22.29
N MET A 40 0.53 -5.94 22.54
CA MET A 40 -0.86 -6.19 22.95
C MET A 40 -1.80 -6.47 21.77
N ASN A 41 -1.31 -6.38 20.52
CA ASN A 41 -2.11 -6.71 19.35
C ASN A 41 -2.51 -8.19 19.40
N THR A 42 -3.80 -8.47 19.24
CA THR A 42 -4.33 -9.84 19.37
C THR A 42 -4.23 -10.65 18.08
N LYS A 43 -4.00 -10.01 16.93
CA LYS A 43 -4.01 -10.65 15.61
C LYS A 43 -2.62 -10.97 15.08
N VAL A 44 -1.66 -10.08 15.31
CA VAL A 44 -0.31 -10.20 14.76
C VAL A 44 0.76 -9.85 15.79
N GLY A 45 1.93 -10.43 15.60
CA GLY A 45 3.13 -10.15 16.40
C GLY A 45 4.37 -10.23 15.56
N PHE A 46 5.42 -9.54 15.98
CA PHE A 46 6.72 -9.56 15.32
C PHE A 46 7.52 -10.78 15.76
N GLU A 47 8.15 -11.47 14.79
CA GLU A 47 9.07 -12.58 15.04
C GLU A 47 10.38 -12.11 15.70
N GLY A 48 10.80 -10.89 15.39
CA GLY A 48 11.98 -10.24 15.94
C GLY A 48 11.63 -8.86 16.48
N LYS A 49 12.50 -7.88 16.22
CA LYS A 49 12.31 -6.51 16.70
C LYS A 49 11.07 -5.88 16.05
N ARG A 50 10.20 -5.31 16.88
CA ARG A 50 9.00 -4.59 16.43
C ARG A 50 9.36 -3.50 15.42
N GLY A 51 8.66 -3.50 14.28
CA GLY A 51 8.87 -2.54 13.19
C GLY A 51 10.09 -2.84 12.30
N GLU A 52 10.88 -3.88 12.60
CA GLU A 52 12.13 -4.22 11.93
C GLU A 52 12.26 -5.72 11.63
N SER A 53 11.16 -6.44 11.55
CA SER A 53 11.16 -7.88 11.32
C SER A 53 9.85 -8.34 10.69
N LEU A 54 9.73 -9.65 10.48
CA LEU A 54 8.51 -10.27 9.98
C LEU A 54 7.41 -10.22 11.04
N ALA A 55 6.24 -9.69 10.68
CA ALA A 55 5.02 -9.76 11.48
C ALA A 55 4.16 -10.93 11.00
N THR A 56 3.79 -11.83 11.90
CA THR A 56 3.02 -13.05 11.61
C THR A 56 1.73 -13.10 12.42
N LEU A 57 0.79 -13.97 12.00
CA LEU A 57 -0.49 -14.13 12.67
C LEU A 57 -0.31 -14.86 14.02
N LYS A 58 -0.96 -14.32 15.04
CA LYS A 58 -1.12 -14.98 16.35
C LYS A 58 -2.25 -15.99 16.32
N GLN A 59 -2.20 -16.99 17.19
CA GLN A 59 -3.27 -17.97 17.35
C GLN A 59 -4.41 -17.42 18.25
N PRO A 60 -5.70 -17.71 17.90
CA PRO A 60 -6.16 -18.34 16.66
C PRO A 60 -5.99 -17.38 15.47
N GLN A 61 -5.50 -17.90 14.36
CA GLN A 61 -5.27 -17.10 13.17
C GLN A 61 -6.60 -16.60 12.58
N ASP A 62 -6.64 -15.32 12.21
CA ASP A 62 -7.76 -14.76 11.45
C ASP A 62 -7.83 -15.45 10.07
N PRO A 63 -8.92 -16.16 9.75
CA PRO A 63 -8.98 -16.98 8.53
C PRO A 63 -8.94 -16.15 7.23
N LYS A 64 -9.48 -14.94 7.25
CA LYS A 64 -9.46 -14.07 6.08
C LYS A 64 -8.05 -13.55 5.79
N VAL A 65 -7.36 -13.11 6.83
CA VAL A 65 -5.97 -12.64 6.71
C VAL A 65 -5.06 -13.78 6.27
N LYS A 66 -5.20 -14.96 6.92
CA LYS A 66 -4.44 -16.15 6.56
C LYS A 66 -4.64 -16.53 5.10
N GLN A 67 -5.88 -16.52 4.60
CA GLN A 67 -6.17 -16.82 3.21
C GLN A 67 -5.40 -15.89 2.26
N LYS A 68 -5.37 -14.59 2.54
CA LYS A 68 -4.66 -13.62 1.71
C LYS A 68 -3.14 -13.80 1.72
N LEU A 69 -2.57 -14.14 2.86
CA LEU A 69 -1.15 -14.49 2.97
C LEU A 69 -0.84 -15.79 2.20
N ASP A 70 -1.66 -16.82 2.35
CA ASP A 70 -1.50 -18.11 1.66
C ASP A 70 -1.61 -17.94 0.13
N GLU A 71 -2.56 -17.15 -0.36
CA GLU A 71 -2.70 -16.82 -1.79
C GLU A 71 -1.43 -16.16 -2.36
N ALA A 72 -0.74 -15.37 -1.56
CA ALA A 72 0.53 -14.73 -1.93
C ALA A 72 1.76 -15.63 -1.68
N GLY A 73 1.58 -16.80 -1.07
CA GLY A 73 2.68 -17.72 -0.74
C GLY A 73 3.61 -17.21 0.35
N ILE A 74 3.12 -16.38 1.27
CA ILE A 74 3.91 -15.77 2.35
C ILE A 74 3.32 -16.10 3.73
N GLU A 75 4.14 -16.05 4.77
CA GLU A 75 3.73 -16.34 6.15
C GLU A 75 3.38 -15.08 6.95
N GLY A 76 3.79 -13.92 6.49
CA GLY A 76 3.59 -12.65 7.15
C GLY A 76 4.06 -11.47 6.33
N ILE A 77 4.12 -10.33 6.94
CA ILE A 77 4.52 -9.05 6.32
C ILE A 77 5.82 -8.57 6.97
N HIS A 78 6.83 -8.30 6.15
CA HIS A 78 8.07 -7.70 6.60
C HIS A 78 7.91 -6.22 6.88
N TYR A 79 8.51 -5.77 7.97
CA TYR A 79 8.64 -4.35 8.33
C TYR A 79 10.11 -3.95 8.35
N LYS A 80 10.36 -2.73 7.88
CA LYS A 80 11.64 -2.04 8.01
C LYS A 80 11.40 -0.55 8.23
N ASN A 81 12.15 0.09 9.12
CA ASN A 81 11.93 1.49 9.48
C ASN A 81 10.49 1.75 9.96
N ALA A 82 9.88 0.76 10.60
CA ALA A 82 8.48 0.76 11.05
C ALA A 82 7.46 0.91 9.90
N VAL A 83 7.81 0.49 8.69
CA VAL A 83 6.97 0.50 7.48
C VAL A 83 6.81 -0.93 6.96
N PRO A 84 5.57 -1.39 6.67
CA PRO A 84 5.36 -2.71 6.09
C PRO A 84 5.66 -2.72 4.60
N ASP A 85 6.12 -3.86 4.10
CA ASP A 85 6.18 -4.13 2.67
C ASP A 85 4.96 -4.96 2.25
N LEU A 86 3.99 -4.32 1.63
CA LEU A 86 2.78 -4.97 1.10
C LEU A 86 2.93 -5.38 -0.39
N SER A 87 4.10 -5.21 -0.99
CA SER A 87 4.34 -5.58 -2.38
C SER A 87 3.97 -7.03 -2.70
N PRO A 88 4.25 -8.03 -1.83
CA PRO A 88 3.89 -9.42 -2.11
C PRO A 88 2.39 -9.68 -2.29
N VAL A 89 1.52 -8.84 -1.70
CA VAL A 89 0.06 -8.96 -1.81
C VAL A 89 -0.56 -7.94 -2.76
N ALA A 90 0.23 -7.07 -3.36
CA ALA A 90 -0.26 -6.03 -4.25
C ALA A 90 -0.79 -6.62 -5.57
N LYS A 91 -1.98 -6.18 -5.98
CA LYS A 91 -2.63 -6.54 -7.25
C LYS A 91 -2.37 -5.52 -8.34
N GLY A 92 -1.98 -4.32 -7.96
CA GLY A 92 -1.66 -3.21 -8.85
C GLY A 92 -0.86 -2.15 -8.12
N GLN A 93 -0.18 -1.30 -8.88
CA GLN A 93 0.64 -0.23 -8.35
C GLN A 93 0.67 0.92 -9.34
N VAL A 94 0.45 2.13 -8.84
CA VAL A 94 0.45 3.35 -9.64
C VAL A 94 1.20 4.46 -8.92
N GLU A 95 1.66 5.46 -9.66
CA GLU A 95 2.02 6.75 -9.11
C GLU A 95 0.89 7.73 -9.35
N ILE A 96 0.50 8.47 -8.31
CA ILE A 96 -0.47 9.57 -8.45
C ILE A 96 0.28 10.91 -8.52
N ASP A 97 -0.31 11.89 -9.22
CA ASP A 97 0.37 13.15 -9.49
C ASP A 97 0.43 14.05 -8.24
N HIS A 98 -0.57 13.94 -7.38
CA HIS A 98 -0.67 14.80 -6.20
C HIS A 98 -1.35 14.08 -5.03
N MET A 99 -0.54 13.53 -4.14
CA MET A 99 -1.05 12.92 -2.92
C MET A 99 -1.42 14.01 -1.90
N LEU A 100 -2.66 13.95 -1.43
CA LEU A 100 -3.19 14.89 -0.43
C LEU A 100 -3.08 14.30 0.97
N GLY A 101 -2.84 15.17 1.93
CA GLY A 101 -2.86 14.87 3.37
C GLY A 101 -4.03 15.54 4.07
N GLY A 102 -4.14 15.30 5.36
CA GLY A 102 -5.16 15.88 6.22
C GLY A 102 -5.45 15.01 7.43
N THR A 103 -6.13 15.56 8.40
CA THR A 103 -6.55 14.88 9.64
C THR A 103 -8.07 14.92 9.79
N GLY A 104 -8.65 14.02 10.57
CA GLY A 104 -10.08 13.94 10.82
C GLY A 104 -10.89 13.89 9.51
N LYS A 105 -11.86 14.77 9.36
CA LYS A 105 -12.71 14.87 8.15
C LYS A 105 -11.90 15.21 6.91
N ASN A 106 -10.84 16.00 7.02
CA ASN A 106 -9.96 16.36 5.92
C ASN A 106 -9.10 15.17 5.48
N GLY A 107 -8.68 14.32 6.40
CA GLY A 107 -8.01 13.05 6.09
C GLY A 107 -8.87 12.12 5.26
N GLY A 108 -10.16 12.01 5.60
CA GLY A 108 -11.11 11.23 4.80
C GLY A 108 -11.33 11.79 3.40
N LYS A 109 -11.37 13.11 3.25
CA LYS A 109 -11.44 13.77 1.93
C LYS A 109 -10.17 13.52 1.11
N ALA A 110 -9.00 13.71 1.73
CA ALA A 110 -7.71 13.46 1.10
C ALA A 110 -7.60 12.03 0.57
N ARG A 111 -7.95 11.04 1.41
CA ARG A 111 -7.92 9.64 1.03
C ARG A 111 -8.83 9.35 -0.16
N ARG A 112 -10.05 9.86 -0.17
CA ARG A 112 -10.97 9.69 -1.33
C ARG A 112 -10.41 10.31 -2.60
N ALA A 113 -9.78 11.48 -2.51
CA ALA A 113 -9.15 12.12 -3.65
C ALA A 113 -7.94 11.34 -4.17
N ASN A 114 -7.10 10.84 -3.28
CA ASN A 114 -5.96 9.97 -3.62
C ASN A 114 -6.43 8.69 -4.31
N PHE A 115 -7.46 8.06 -3.79
CA PHE A 115 -8.05 6.84 -4.36
C PHE A 115 -8.67 7.08 -5.73
N ALA A 116 -9.31 8.23 -5.94
CA ALA A 116 -9.84 8.59 -7.26
C ALA A 116 -8.73 8.77 -8.31
N GLN A 117 -7.62 9.41 -7.93
CA GLN A 117 -6.44 9.51 -8.80
C GLN A 117 -5.86 8.13 -9.12
N ALA A 118 -5.74 7.26 -8.12
CA ALA A 118 -5.23 5.91 -8.30
C ALA A 118 -6.14 5.04 -9.18
N ASP A 119 -7.45 5.12 -8.99
CA ASP A 119 -8.43 4.44 -9.83
C ASP A 119 -8.28 4.87 -11.31
N GLN A 120 -8.09 6.16 -11.56
CA GLN A 120 -7.87 6.66 -12.93
C GLN A 120 -6.54 6.20 -13.52
N LYS A 121 -5.45 6.26 -12.75
CA LYS A 121 -4.13 5.80 -13.20
C LYS A 121 -4.14 4.30 -13.53
N LEU A 122 -4.80 3.49 -12.72
CA LEU A 122 -4.90 2.06 -13.01
C LEU A 122 -5.78 1.81 -14.24
N ALA A 123 -6.88 2.52 -14.41
CA ALA A 123 -7.70 2.43 -15.62
C ALA A 123 -6.86 2.74 -16.87
N ASP A 124 -6.04 3.78 -16.83
CA ASP A 124 -5.15 4.16 -17.93
C ASP A 124 -4.11 3.06 -18.22
N GLN A 125 -3.51 2.46 -17.18
CA GLN A 125 -2.59 1.32 -17.35
C GLN A 125 -3.29 0.12 -18.02
N LEU A 126 -4.48 -0.24 -17.57
CA LEU A 126 -5.25 -1.37 -18.13
C LEU A 126 -5.64 -1.12 -19.57
N ASN A 127 -6.00 0.11 -19.94
CA ASN A 127 -6.33 0.47 -21.31
C ASN A 127 -5.11 0.40 -22.24
N SER A 128 -3.91 0.55 -21.70
CA SER A 128 -2.65 0.49 -22.44
C SER A 128 -2.00 -0.90 -22.45
N SER A 129 -2.47 -1.82 -21.62
CA SER A 129 -1.91 -3.17 -21.48
C SER A 129 -3.01 -4.24 -21.51
N PRO A 130 -3.25 -4.87 -22.67
CA PRO A 130 -4.23 -5.97 -22.78
C PRO A 130 -3.96 -7.13 -21.84
N GLU A 131 -2.68 -7.42 -21.56
CA GLU A 131 -2.29 -8.47 -20.63
C GLU A 131 -2.69 -8.13 -19.19
N LEU A 132 -2.39 -6.91 -18.74
CA LEU A 132 -2.77 -6.45 -17.41
C LEU A 132 -4.31 -6.38 -17.27
N ALA A 133 -5.01 -5.84 -18.27
CA ALA A 133 -6.48 -5.81 -18.29
C ALA A 133 -7.08 -7.21 -18.12
N ARG A 134 -6.51 -8.21 -18.78
CA ARG A 134 -6.95 -9.60 -18.68
C ARG A 134 -6.81 -10.15 -17.26
N GLN A 135 -5.75 -9.80 -16.53
CA GLN A 135 -5.57 -10.19 -15.12
C GLN A 135 -6.69 -9.63 -14.23
N PHE A 136 -7.26 -8.49 -14.59
CA PHE A 136 -8.40 -7.88 -13.91
C PHE A 136 -9.77 -8.33 -14.49
N GLY A 137 -9.76 -9.22 -15.48
CA GLY A 137 -10.99 -9.64 -16.15
C GLY A 137 -11.68 -8.54 -16.95
N MET A 138 -10.92 -7.55 -17.43
CA MET A 138 -11.43 -6.38 -18.14
C MET A 138 -10.93 -6.33 -19.59
N GLN A 139 -11.74 -5.70 -20.46
CA GLN A 139 -11.38 -5.41 -21.85
C GLN A 139 -10.73 -4.04 -21.95
N PRO A 140 -9.52 -3.93 -22.55
CA PRO A 140 -8.85 -2.64 -22.68
C PRO A 140 -9.55 -1.74 -23.68
N GLY A 141 -9.32 -0.42 -23.55
CA GLY A 141 -9.77 0.62 -24.48
C GLY A 141 -10.88 1.54 -23.94
N ALA A 142 -11.70 1.06 -23.01
CA ALA A 142 -12.80 1.85 -22.47
C ALA A 142 -12.95 1.70 -20.94
N ILE A 143 -11.92 1.25 -20.25
CA ILE A 143 -11.94 1.09 -18.79
C ILE A 143 -11.90 2.46 -18.13
N LYS A 144 -12.79 2.69 -17.18
CA LYS A 144 -12.94 3.95 -16.44
C LYS A 144 -12.52 3.77 -14.98
N ALA A 145 -12.21 4.87 -14.31
CA ALA A 145 -11.93 4.89 -12.87
C ALA A 145 -13.07 4.23 -12.07
N SER A 146 -14.33 4.40 -12.48
CA SER A 146 -15.48 3.76 -11.85
C SER A 146 -15.48 2.24 -11.95
N ASP A 147 -14.91 1.66 -13.00
CA ASP A 147 -14.76 0.22 -13.17
C ASP A 147 -13.72 -0.31 -12.18
N ILE A 148 -12.63 0.40 -11.99
CA ILE A 148 -11.59 0.08 -10.99
C ILE A 148 -12.18 0.16 -9.58
N LYS A 149 -12.92 1.22 -9.27
CA LYS A 149 -13.59 1.37 -7.97
C LYS A 149 -14.55 0.22 -7.69
N ARG A 150 -15.32 -0.19 -8.67
CA ARG A 150 -16.23 -1.34 -8.57
C ARG A 150 -15.44 -2.63 -8.34
N TYR A 151 -14.40 -2.88 -9.12
CA TYR A 151 -13.53 -4.05 -8.99
C TYR A 151 -12.95 -4.16 -7.58
N ARG A 152 -12.33 -3.10 -7.06
CA ARG A 152 -11.73 -3.14 -5.73
C ARG A 152 -12.75 -3.32 -4.61
N THR A 153 -13.95 -2.76 -4.75
CA THR A 153 -15.04 -2.97 -3.80
C THR A 153 -15.52 -4.42 -3.82
N GLN A 154 -15.73 -5.00 -4.99
CA GLN A 154 -16.19 -6.39 -5.14
C GLN A 154 -15.15 -7.42 -4.69
N ASN A 155 -13.87 -7.10 -4.79
CA ASN A 155 -12.76 -7.98 -4.43
C ASN A 155 -12.13 -7.64 -3.08
N GLU A 156 -12.76 -6.79 -2.28
CA GLU A 156 -12.29 -6.38 -0.95
C GLU A 156 -10.85 -5.85 -0.97
N LEU A 157 -10.55 -4.99 -1.95
CA LEU A 157 -9.26 -4.33 -2.12
C LEU A 157 -9.34 -2.85 -1.73
N THR A 158 -8.23 -2.33 -1.26
CA THR A 158 -8.05 -0.91 -0.96
C THR A 158 -6.72 -0.40 -1.52
N TRP A 159 -6.60 0.91 -1.65
CA TRP A 159 -5.34 1.55 -1.98
C TRP A 159 -4.50 1.80 -0.73
N HIS A 160 -3.26 1.35 -0.76
CA HIS A 160 -2.24 1.57 0.26
C HIS A 160 -1.30 2.68 -0.20
N GLU A 161 -1.32 3.79 0.50
CA GLU A 161 -0.54 5.00 0.19
C GLU A 161 0.86 4.89 0.81
N LEU A 162 1.90 4.80 -0.02
CA LEU A 162 3.27 4.60 0.44
C LEU A 162 3.88 5.89 1.01
N ASN A 163 4.91 5.72 1.83
CA ASN A 163 5.58 6.82 2.53
C ASN A 163 6.42 7.73 1.60
N ASP A 164 6.62 7.35 0.33
CA ASP A 164 7.22 8.20 -0.68
C ASP A 164 6.31 9.33 -1.19
N VAL A 165 5.06 9.34 -0.74
CA VAL A 165 3.99 10.31 -1.02
C VAL A 165 3.59 10.42 -2.50
N LYS A 166 3.85 9.39 -3.28
CA LYS A 166 3.46 9.32 -4.70
C LYS A 166 3.01 7.92 -5.14
N THR A 167 3.60 6.87 -4.60
CA THR A 167 3.25 5.49 -4.93
C THR A 167 2.06 5.01 -4.12
N ILE A 168 1.17 4.29 -4.78
CA ILE A 168 -0.02 3.72 -4.15
C ILE A 168 -0.25 2.32 -4.71
N GLN A 169 -0.46 1.35 -3.82
CA GLN A 169 -0.61 -0.06 -4.16
C GLN A 169 -2.03 -0.55 -3.89
N LEU A 170 -2.57 -1.35 -4.81
CA LEU A 170 -3.85 -2.01 -4.64
C LEU A 170 -3.65 -3.32 -3.88
N VAL A 171 -4.14 -3.38 -2.65
CA VAL A 171 -3.88 -4.48 -1.72
C VAL A 171 -5.18 -5.00 -1.09
N PRO A 172 -5.19 -6.25 -0.57
CA PRO A 172 -6.34 -6.73 0.20
C PRO A 172 -6.60 -5.84 1.42
N SER A 173 -7.86 -5.43 1.60
CA SER A 173 -8.26 -4.56 2.71
C SER A 173 -7.95 -5.17 4.07
N GLU A 174 -8.12 -6.49 4.21
CA GLU A 174 -7.83 -7.23 5.44
C GLU A 174 -6.34 -7.16 5.81
N ILE A 175 -5.45 -7.26 4.83
CA ILE A 175 -4.00 -7.12 5.04
C ILE A 175 -3.67 -5.68 5.47
N ASN A 176 -4.17 -4.70 4.71
CA ASN A 176 -3.89 -3.30 4.99
C ASN A 176 -4.34 -2.86 6.40
N SER A 177 -5.49 -3.35 6.85
CA SER A 177 -6.03 -3.03 8.18
C SER A 177 -5.36 -3.81 9.32
N THR A 178 -4.97 -5.06 9.07
CA THR A 178 -4.38 -5.94 10.10
C THR A 178 -2.93 -5.57 10.39
N PHE A 179 -2.16 -5.23 9.36
CA PHE A 179 -0.76 -4.82 9.48
C PHE A 179 -0.66 -3.29 9.56
N GLY A 180 -0.91 -2.76 10.76
CA GLY A 180 -0.98 -1.33 11.04
C GLY A 180 0.32 -0.58 10.70
N HIS A 181 0.17 0.64 10.22
CA HIS A 181 1.29 1.48 9.79
C HIS A 181 0.87 2.94 9.63
N LEU A 182 1.88 3.82 9.58
CA LEU A 182 1.73 5.19 9.13
C LEU A 182 2.13 5.25 7.66
N GLY A 183 1.21 5.65 6.79
CA GLY A 183 1.43 5.72 5.34
C GLY A 183 1.68 7.12 4.81
N GLY A 184 1.48 7.31 3.50
CA GLY A 184 1.77 8.56 2.80
C GLY A 184 1.03 9.77 3.33
N VAL A 185 -0.24 9.64 3.71
CA VAL A 185 -1.00 10.74 4.33
C VAL A 185 -0.33 11.22 5.62
N GLY A 186 0.20 10.29 6.42
CA GLY A 186 0.96 10.62 7.63
C GLY A 186 2.27 11.36 7.33
N GLU A 187 2.96 11.00 6.25
CA GLU A 187 4.16 11.71 5.80
C GLU A 187 3.85 13.15 5.39
N ILE A 188 2.76 13.36 4.65
CA ILE A 188 2.33 14.71 4.24
C ILE A 188 1.96 15.55 5.47
N ASN A 189 1.23 14.96 6.42
CA ASN A 189 0.87 15.62 7.68
C ASN A 189 2.10 15.97 8.54
N ALA A 190 3.19 15.21 8.37
CA ALA A 190 4.47 15.47 9.04
C ALA A 190 5.37 16.46 8.27
N GLY A 191 4.92 17.00 7.15
CA GLY A 191 5.62 18.06 6.41
C GLY A 191 6.43 17.59 5.21
N ALA A 192 6.08 16.44 4.59
CA ALA A 192 6.82 15.92 3.41
C ALA A 192 6.93 16.96 2.28
N PHE A 193 5.90 17.76 2.06
CA PHE A 193 5.86 18.82 1.03
C PHE A 193 6.21 20.22 1.55
N GLU A 194 6.42 20.38 2.84
CA GLU A 194 6.80 21.65 3.43
C GLU A 194 8.29 21.96 3.17
N PRO A 195 8.72 23.24 3.28
CA PRO A 195 10.14 23.58 3.17
C PRO A 195 11.01 22.72 4.09
N GLY A 196 12.04 22.07 3.51
CA GLY A 196 12.88 21.10 4.21
C GLY A 196 12.36 19.65 4.23
N GLY A 197 11.13 19.41 3.80
CA GLY A 197 10.59 18.07 3.60
C GLY A 197 11.20 17.35 2.40
N PHE A 198 11.29 16.03 2.45
CA PHE A 198 11.98 15.25 1.40
C PHE A 198 11.30 15.31 0.02
N ALA A 199 10.00 15.62 -0.03
CA ALA A 199 9.21 15.72 -1.24
C ALA A 199 8.95 17.16 -1.68
N ASN A 200 9.55 18.15 -0.99
CA ASN A 200 9.50 19.54 -1.40
C ASN A 200 10.54 19.79 -2.48
N GLU A 201 10.07 19.95 -3.71
CA GLU A 201 10.88 20.29 -4.88
C GLU A 201 10.85 21.79 -5.16
#